data_274c14c01a558158a212f85f9b74f435
#
_entry.id   274c14c01a558158a212f85f9b74f435
#
_cell.length_a   1.000
_cell.length_b   1.000
_cell.length_c   1.000
_cell.angle_alpha   90.00
_cell.angle_beta   90.00
_cell.angle_gamma   90.00
#
_symmetry.space_group_name_H-M   'P 1'
#
loop_
_entity.id
_entity.type
_entity.pdbx_description
1 polymer ?
#
loop_
_entity_poly.entity_id
_entity_poly.type
_entity_poly.pdbx_seq_one_letter_code
_entity_poly.pdbx_strand_id
1 'polypeptide(L)'
;MIVGYGLTETTATVTALPPKNYVYGSVGKALPGVEIKIGADDEILVKYQGVMKGYYKNEEETAKVFTEDGYFRTGDAGRIDEEGNLYITDRIKDLMKTSNGKYIAPQSIEIPLQSNPYIAQAMVIAEGKPYVSAVIVPNFETLMEKYEEFKNYLSLNIEEKKKLLETPFIKETFEKVVNDIQKEFASFEKIKK
;
A
#
# COMPACT_ATOMS: atom_id res chain seq x y z
N MET A 1 -0.37 -18.79 -11.63
CA MET A 1 0.20 -18.32 -10.34
C MET A 1 -0.93 -18.40 -9.32
N ILE A 2 -0.70 -19.01 -8.16
CA ILE A 2 -1.67 -19.03 -7.05
C ILE A 2 -1.22 -17.95 -6.08
N VAL A 3 -2.13 -17.06 -5.72
CA VAL A 3 -1.88 -16.02 -4.70
C VAL A 3 -2.54 -16.50 -3.41
N GLY A 4 -1.87 -16.28 -2.30
CA GLY A 4 -2.37 -16.55 -0.96
C GLY A 4 -1.77 -15.56 0.03
N TYR A 5 -2.36 -15.48 1.21
CA TYR A 5 -1.92 -14.64 2.31
C TYR A 5 -1.65 -15.48 3.56
N GLY A 6 -0.64 -15.10 4.30
CA GLY A 6 -0.28 -15.69 5.58
C GLY A 6 1.04 -15.15 6.09
N LEU A 7 1.36 -15.46 7.33
CA LEU A 7 2.55 -15.03 8.05
C LEU A 7 3.27 -16.24 8.65
N THR A 8 4.48 -16.05 9.14
CA THR A 8 5.22 -17.06 9.91
C THR A 8 4.41 -17.48 11.14
N GLU A 9 3.82 -16.53 11.82
CA GLU A 9 2.98 -16.67 13.00
C GLU A 9 1.70 -17.49 12.74
N THR A 10 1.26 -17.55 11.49
CA THR A 10 0.13 -18.36 11.04
C THR A 10 0.55 -19.64 10.33
N THR A 11 1.76 -20.11 10.53
CA THR A 11 2.29 -21.35 9.90
C THR A 11 1.96 -21.40 8.41
N ALA A 12 2.36 -20.37 7.67
CA ALA A 12 2.13 -20.16 6.25
C ALA A 12 0.73 -19.60 5.90
N THR A 13 0.03 -20.22 4.97
CA THR A 13 -1.10 -19.63 4.24
C THR A 13 -2.42 -19.78 5.00
N VAL A 14 -3.16 -18.69 5.16
CA VAL A 14 -4.51 -18.65 5.76
C VAL A 14 -5.61 -18.40 4.75
N THR A 15 -5.28 -17.79 3.59
CA THR A 15 -6.17 -17.66 2.44
C THR A 15 -5.52 -18.12 1.16
N ALA A 16 -6.31 -18.51 0.18
CA ALA A 16 -5.81 -18.80 -1.16
C ALA A 16 -6.83 -18.40 -2.22
N LEU A 17 -6.34 -17.91 -3.36
CA LEU A 17 -7.14 -17.72 -4.56
C LEU A 17 -7.42 -19.08 -5.20
N PRO A 18 -8.68 -19.37 -5.54
CA PRO A 18 -8.99 -20.57 -6.28
C PRO A 18 -8.35 -20.51 -7.68
N PRO A 19 -7.92 -21.65 -8.26
CA PRO A 19 -7.35 -21.70 -9.61
C PRO A 19 -8.30 -21.22 -10.72
N LYS A 20 -9.60 -21.30 -10.44
CA LYS A 20 -10.70 -20.81 -11.30
C LYS A 20 -11.54 -19.83 -10.50
N ASN A 21 -12.09 -18.82 -11.18
CA ASN A 21 -12.93 -17.77 -10.55
C ASN A 21 -12.18 -16.95 -9.49
N TYR A 22 -10.94 -16.57 -9.77
CA TYR A 22 -10.20 -15.65 -8.91
C TYR A 22 -10.76 -14.22 -9.04
N VAL A 23 -10.71 -13.49 -7.93
CA VAL A 23 -11.09 -12.07 -7.90
C VAL A 23 -9.83 -11.23 -7.87
N TYR A 24 -9.68 -10.38 -8.88
CA TYR A 24 -8.49 -9.52 -9.01
C TYR A 24 -8.33 -8.60 -7.79
N GLY A 25 -7.09 -8.48 -7.31
CA GLY A 25 -6.75 -7.66 -6.15
C GLY A 25 -7.02 -8.33 -4.80
N SER A 26 -7.76 -9.47 -4.75
CA SER A 26 -7.92 -10.21 -3.52
C SER A 26 -6.80 -11.23 -3.30
N VAL A 27 -6.59 -11.63 -2.06
CA VAL A 27 -5.71 -12.74 -1.66
C VAL A 27 -6.48 -14.04 -1.44
N GLY A 28 -7.74 -14.07 -1.87
CA GLY A 28 -8.62 -15.23 -1.83
C GLY A 28 -9.45 -15.34 -0.56
N LYS A 29 -10.05 -16.51 -0.39
CA LYS A 29 -10.93 -16.85 0.76
C LYS A 29 -10.16 -17.59 1.83
N ALA A 30 -10.67 -17.53 3.07
CA ALA A 30 -10.15 -18.32 4.17
C ALA A 30 -10.10 -19.81 3.80
N LEU A 31 -9.01 -20.47 4.17
CA LEU A 31 -8.87 -21.90 4.01
C LEU A 31 -9.81 -22.66 4.98
N PRO A 32 -10.19 -23.91 4.70
CA PRO A 32 -11.03 -24.69 5.59
C PRO A 32 -10.47 -24.73 7.02
N GLY A 33 -11.30 -24.39 7.99
CA GLY A 33 -10.93 -24.36 9.41
C GLY A 33 -10.21 -23.08 9.86
N VAL A 34 -10.00 -22.11 8.97
CA VAL A 34 -9.48 -20.78 9.30
C VAL A 34 -10.64 -19.81 9.48
N GLU A 35 -10.66 -19.12 10.61
CA GLU A 35 -11.55 -18.00 10.88
C GLU A 35 -10.80 -16.68 10.66
N ILE A 36 -11.38 -15.78 9.86
CA ILE A 36 -10.85 -14.44 9.62
C ILE A 36 -11.95 -13.43 9.90
N LYS A 37 -11.63 -12.39 10.65
CA LYS A 37 -12.51 -11.23 10.84
C LYS A 37 -11.73 -9.93 10.75
N ILE A 38 -12.43 -8.84 10.49
CA ILE A 38 -11.86 -7.49 10.53
C ILE A 38 -12.15 -6.88 11.90
N GLY A 39 -11.11 -6.45 12.58
CA GLY A 39 -11.15 -5.82 13.89
C GLY A 39 -11.16 -4.29 13.81
N ALA A 40 -10.75 -3.63 14.90
CA ALA A 40 -10.55 -2.19 14.92
C ALA A 40 -9.42 -1.80 13.96
N ASP A 41 -9.49 -0.56 13.45
CA ASP A 41 -8.52 0.00 12.50
C ASP A 41 -8.34 -0.87 11.22
N ASP A 42 -9.43 -1.57 10.85
CA ASP A 42 -9.48 -2.52 9.73
C ASP A 42 -8.48 -3.68 9.85
N GLU A 43 -8.00 -4.00 11.07
CA GLU A 43 -7.03 -5.06 11.31
C GLU A 43 -7.57 -6.45 10.95
N ILE A 44 -6.81 -7.20 10.17
CA ILE A 44 -7.09 -8.59 9.86
C ILE A 44 -6.75 -9.45 11.09
N LEU A 45 -7.75 -10.14 11.61
CA LEU A 45 -7.64 -11.03 12.76
C LEU A 45 -7.86 -12.46 12.31
N VAL A 46 -6.98 -13.38 12.74
CA VAL A 46 -6.97 -14.78 12.30
C VAL A 46 -7.03 -15.73 13.49
N LYS A 47 -7.86 -16.77 13.39
CA LYS A 47 -7.94 -17.82 14.39
C LYS A 47 -8.05 -19.19 13.75
N TYR A 48 -7.15 -20.08 14.09
CA TYR A 48 -7.20 -21.51 13.77
C TYR A 48 -6.05 -22.24 14.48
N GLN A 49 -6.04 -23.58 14.37
CA GLN A 49 -5.05 -24.41 15.08
C GLN A 49 -3.59 -24.23 14.64
N GLY A 50 -3.33 -23.65 13.44
CA GLY A 50 -1.99 -23.38 12.92
C GLY A 50 -1.40 -22.04 13.36
N VAL A 51 -2.13 -21.19 14.10
CA VAL A 51 -1.56 -19.97 14.68
C VAL A 51 -0.54 -20.36 15.76
N MET A 52 0.59 -19.67 15.79
CA MET A 52 1.64 -19.88 16.78
C MET A 52 1.09 -19.82 18.22
N LYS A 53 1.75 -20.49 19.15
CA LYS A 53 1.43 -20.39 20.59
C LYS A 53 1.95 -19.09 21.22
N GLY A 54 2.94 -18.48 20.62
CA GLY A 54 3.58 -17.25 21.09
C GLY A 54 5.03 -17.15 20.66
N TYR A 55 5.63 -16.00 20.96
CA TYR A 55 7.04 -15.74 20.71
C TYR A 55 7.92 -16.40 21.81
N TYR A 56 8.98 -17.05 21.38
CA TYR A 56 9.86 -17.78 22.31
C TYR A 56 10.47 -16.85 23.36
N LYS A 57 10.23 -17.15 24.64
CA LYS A 57 10.68 -16.38 25.81
C LYS A 57 10.30 -14.90 25.77
N ASN A 58 9.16 -14.56 25.14
CA ASN A 58 8.69 -13.18 25.05
C ASN A 58 7.16 -13.15 25.27
N GLU A 59 6.77 -13.30 26.53
CA GLU A 59 5.35 -13.33 26.95
C GLU A 59 4.69 -11.96 26.74
N GLU A 60 5.44 -10.87 26.94
CA GLU A 60 4.91 -9.52 26.78
C GLU A 60 4.47 -9.25 25.33
N GLU A 61 5.31 -9.55 24.35
CA GLU A 61 4.95 -9.39 22.94
C GLU A 61 3.88 -10.40 22.51
N THR A 62 3.93 -11.60 23.08
CA THR A 62 2.88 -12.62 22.84
C THR A 62 1.51 -12.11 23.29
N ALA A 63 1.40 -11.51 24.46
CA ALA A 63 0.14 -10.98 24.97
C ALA A 63 -0.43 -9.85 24.11
N LYS A 64 0.41 -9.05 23.46
CA LYS A 64 0.00 -7.93 22.59
C LYS A 64 -0.64 -8.39 21.28
N VAL A 65 -0.25 -9.56 20.78
CA VAL A 65 -0.68 -10.05 19.46
C VAL A 65 -1.86 -11.00 19.51
N PHE A 66 -2.47 -11.22 20.67
CA PHE A 66 -3.71 -11.97 20.78
C PHE A 66 -4.82 -11.11 21.37
N THR A 67 -6.03 -11.29 20.82
CA THR A 67 -7.25 -10.69 21.37
C THR A 67 -7.76 -11.57 22.54
N GLU A 68 -8.64 -11.01 23.38
CA GLU A 68 -9.24 -11.75 24.51
C GLU A 68 -10.03 -12.98 24.05
N ASP A 69 -10.64 -12.95 22.86
CA ASP A 69 -11.37 -14.05 22.23
C ASP A 69 -10.48 -15.00 21.41
N GLY A 70 -9.15 -14.83 21.52
CA GLY A 70 -8.13 -15.75 21.00
C GLY A 70 -7.82 -15.62 19.51
N TYR A 71 -8.12 -14.49 18.89
CA TYR A 71 -7.64 -14.20 17.53
C TYR A 71 -6.23 -13.62 17.58
N PHE A 72 -5.42 -14.03 16.62
CA PHE A 72 -4.11 -13.44 16.37
C PHE A 72 -4.26 -12.12 15.58
N ARG A 73 -3.60 -11.08 16.05
CA ARG A 73 -3.50 -9.77 15.42
C ARG A 73 -2.39 -9.80 14.37
N THR A 74 -2.74 -9.71 13.11
CA THR A 74 -1.74 -9.82 12.03
C THR A 74 -0.89 -8.57 11.87
N GLY A 75 -1.40 -7.42 12.31
CA GLY A 75 -0.81 -6.11 12.04
C GLY A 75 -0.98 -5.65 10.60
N ASP A 76 -1.74 -6.38 9.79
CA ASP A 76 -2.12 -6.02 8.44
C ASP A 76 -3.56 -5.50 8.44
N ALA A 77 -3.82 -4.41 7.71
CA ALA A 77 -5.15 -3.88 7.47
C ALA A 77 -5.76 -4.49 6.21
N GLY A 78 -7.08 -4.68 6.23
CA GLY A 78 -7.78 -5.25 5.08
C GLY A 78 -9.30 -5.20 5.21
N ARG A 79 -9.96 -5.75 4.21
CA ARG A 79 -11.42 -5.88 4.17
C ARG A 79 -11.83 -7.23 3.59
N ILE A 80 -13.02 -7.66 3.93
CA ILE A 80 -13.64 -8.85 3.35
C ILE A 80 -14.88 -8.39 2.58
N ASP A 81 -15.05 -8.85 1.32
CA ASP A 81 -16.24 -8.57 0.54
C ASP A 81 -17.40 -9.51 0.90
N GLU A 82 -18.58 -9.27 0.29
CA GLU A 82 -19.80 -10.06 0.53
C GLU A 82 -19.65 -11.53 0.14
N GLU A 83 -18.73 -11.83 -0.78
CA GLU A 83 -18.44 -13.21 -1.20
C GLU A 83 -17.38 -13.89 -0.34
N GLY A 84 -16.79 -13.19 0.63
CA GLY A 84 -15.78 -13.69 1.56
C GLY A 84 -14.35 -13.63 1.04
N ASN A 85 -14.07 -12.83 0.00
CA ASN A 85 -12.70 -12.60 -0.46
C ASN A 85 -12.00 -11.56 0.41
N LEU A 86 -10.78 -11.88 0.86
CA LEU A 86 -9.94 -10.98 1.63
C LEU A 86 -9.11 -10.08 0.69
N TYR A 87 -9.06 -8.80 1.03
CA TYR A 87 -8.21 -7.79 0.40
C TYR A 87 -7.29 -7.19 1.46
N ILE A 88 -6.00 -7.19 1.22
CA ILE A 88 -5.03 -6.49 2.06
C ILE A 88 -4.90 -5.07 1.53
N THR A 89 -5.00 -4.11 2.41
CA THR A 89 -4.88 -2.68 2.05
C THR A 89 -3.51 -2.13 2.39
N ASP A 90 -3.01 -2.38 3.60
CA ASP A 90 -1.69 -1.93 4.04
C ASP A 90 -1.27 -2.64 5.35
N ARG A 91 -0.10 -2.29 5.87
CA ARG A 91 0.31 -2.60 7.24
C ARG A 91 -0.18 -1.55 8.21
N ILE A 92 -0.72 -1.96 9.34
CA ILE A 92 -1.24 -1.01 10.36
C ILE A 92 -0.15 -0.04 10.84
N LYS A 93 1.09 -0.54 10.99
CA LYS A 93 2.23 0.30 11.40
C LYS A 93 2.62 1.34 10.36
N ASP A 94 2.27 1.10 9.11
CA ASP A 94 2.60 1.97 7.97
C ASP A 94 1.44 2.94 7.66
N LEU A 95 0.26 2.73 8.26
CA LEU A 95 -0.86 3.65 8.12
C LEU A 95 -0.52 5.03 8.70
N MET A 96 -0.71 6.07 7.89
CA MET A 96 -0.48 7.44 8.30
C MET A 96 -1.79 8.09 8.76
N LYS A 97 -1.81 8.66 9.96
CA LYS A 97 -2.98 9.36 10.48
C LYS A 97 -2.88 10.85 10.18
N THR A 98 -3.82 11.35 9.38
CA THR A 98 -3.90 12.80 9.11
C THR A 98 -4.33 13.58 10.35
N SER A 99 -4.08 14.90 10.37
CA SER A 99 -4.54 15.78 11.46
C SER A 99 -6.07 15.80 11.62
N ASN A 100 -6.81 15.41 10.57
CA ASN A 100 -8.26 15.28 10.57
C ASN A 100 -8.74 13.89 11.02
N GLY A 101 -7.83 13.02 11.49
CA GLY A 101 -8.14 11.70 12.02
C GLY A 101 -8.43 10.64 10.96
N LYS A 102 -8.18 10.91 9.68
CA LYS A 102 -8.31 9.90 8.61
C LYS A 102 -7.04 9.07 8.50
N TYR A 103 -7.19 7.76 8.35
CA TYR A 103 -6.08 6.86 8.06
C TYR A 103 -5.84 6.83 6.55
N ILE A 104 -4.58 6.93 6.17
CA ILE A 104 -4.09 6.84 4.79
C ILE A 104 -3.20 5.61 4.70
N ALA A 105 -3.48 4.75 3.76
CA ALA A 105 -2.66 3.60 3.40
C ALA A 105 -1.65 4.04 2.30
N PRO A 106 -0.37 4.29 2.61
CA PRO A 106 0.58 4.85 1.64
C PRO A 106 0.70 3.99 0.39
N GLN A 107 0.77 2.67 0.55
CA GLN A 107 0.97 1.74 -0.56
C GLN A 107 -0.21 1.74 -1.54
N SER A 108 -1.44 1.98 -1.07
CA SER A 108 -2.62 2.08 -1.95
C SER A 108 -2.54 3.26 -2.92
N ILE A 109 -1.73 4.26 -2.61
CA ILE A 109 -1.47 5.45 -3.42
C ILE A 109 -0.16 5.32 -4.19
N GLU A 110 0.90 4.84 -3.54
CA GLU A 110 2.25 4.74 -4.12
C GLU A 110 2.33 3.70 -5.24
N ILE A 111 1.69 2.54 -5.10
CA ILE A 111 1.71 1.48 -6.10
C ILE A 111 1.08 1.93 -7.44
N PRO A 112 -0.12 2.53 -7.48
CA PRO A 112 -0.67 3.09 -8.70
C PRO A 112 0.21 4.18 -9.33
N LEU A 113 0.82 5.05 -8.51
CA LEU A 113 1.75 6.05 -9.02
C LEU A 113 2.97 5.42 -9.68
N GLN A 114 3.63 4.47 -9.00
CA GLN A 114 4.83 3.78 -9.50
C GLN A 114 4.52 2.84 -10.68
N SER A 115 3.27 2.47 -10.91
CA SER A 115 2.85 1.72 -12.09
C SER A 115 2.84 2.57 -13.37
N ASN A 116 2.95 3.90 -13.23
CA ASN A 116 3.01 4.80 -14.38
C ASN A 116 4.45 4.88 -14.93
N PRO A 117 4.66 4.74 -16.27
CA PRO A 117 6.00 4.74 -16.86
C PRO A 117 6.83 6.00 -16.60
N TYR A 118 6.21 7.14 -16.29
CA TYR A 118 6.91 8.40 -16.01
C TYR A 118 7.43 8.50 -14.56
N ILE A 119 7.01 7.61 -13.67
CA ILE A 119 7.33 7.66 -12.24
C ILE A 119 8.23 6.48 -11.89
N ALA A 120 9.46 6.76 -11.44
CA ALA A 120 10.39 5.74 -10.95
C ALA A 120 10.10 5.37 -9.50
N GLN A 121 9.78 6.37 -8.66
CA GLN A 121 9.46 6.18 -7.25
C GLN A 121 8.44 7.22 -6.81
N ALA A 122 7.60 6.85 -5.86
CA ALA A 122 6.70 7.77 -5.17
C ALA A 122 6.73 7.47 -3.67
N MET A 123 6.64 8.53 -2.86
CA MET A 123 6.53 8.45 -1.40
C MET A 123 5.41 9.36 -0.94
N VAL A 124 4.44 8.80 -0.23
CA VAL A 124 3.32 9.54 0.37
C VAL A 124 3.73 10.17 1.70
N ILE A 125 3.23 11.37 1.96
CA ILE A 125 3.41 12.11 3.21
C ILE A 125 2.03 12.59 3.66
N ALA A 126 1.52 12.01 4.75
CA ALA A 126 0.21 12.34 5.30
C ALA A 126 0.20 12.42 6.84
N GLU A 127 1.21 11.84 7.53
CA GLU A 127 1.24 11.77 8.98
C GLU A 127 1.16 13.15 9.62
N GLY A 128 0.12 13.38 10.43
CA GLY A 128 -0.15 14.65 11.09
C GLY A 128 -0.47 15.83 10.15
N LYS A 129 -0.62 15.60 8.84
CA LYS A 129 -0.90 16.64 7.85
C LYS A 129 -2.41 16.77 7.59
N PRO A 130 -2.89 17.95 7.19
CA PRO A 130 -4.31 18.16 6.87
C PRO A 130 -4.73 17.55 5.53
N TYR A 131 -3.77 17.14 4.69
CA TYR A 131 -3.96 16.53 3.37
C TYR A 131 -2.80 15.64 3.00
N VAL A 132 -3.01 14.80 1.99
CA VAL A 132 -1.98 13.93 1.41
C VAL A 132 -1.09 14.74 0.46
N SER A 133 0.22 14.57 0.62
CA SER A 133 1.24 15.04 -0.30
C SER A 133 2.05 13.85 -0.83
N ALA A 134 2.70 14.01 -1.98
CA ALA A 134 3.62 13.01 -2.49
C ALA A 134 4.93 13.62 -2.98
N VAL A 135 6.02 12.93 -2.70
CA VAL A 135 7.31 13.17 -3.37
C VAL A 135 7.43 12.17 -4.49
N ILE A 136 7.64 12.65 -5.71
CA ILE A 136 7.72 11.84 -6.91
C ILE A 136 9.12 11.96 -7.50
N VAL A 137 9.75 10.82 -7.76
CA VAL A 137 10.99 10.73 -8.54
C VAL A 137 10.62 10.38 -9.98
N PRO A 138 10.92 11.26 -10.95
CA PRO A 138 10.69 10.97 -12.36
C PRO A 138 11.49 9.77 -12.87
N ASN A 139 10.93 9.03 -13.80
CA ASN A 139 11.67 8.06 -14.59
C ASN A 139 12.42 8.79 -15.71
N PHE A 140 13.68 9.13 -15.43
CA PHE A 140 14.50 9.93 -16.36
C PHE A 140 14.78 9.19 -17.66
N GLU A 141 14.87 7.88 -17.68
CA GLU A 141 15.04 7.08 -18.90
C GLU A 141 13.85 7.31 -19.83
N THR A 142 12.64 7.17 -19.33
CA THR A 142 11.42 7.43 -20.09
C THR A 142 11.31 8.88 -20.55
N LEU A 143 11.74 9.85 -19.71
CA LEU A 143 11.72 11.25 -20.09
C LEU A 143 12.74 11.56 -21.19
N MET A 144 13.94 10.99 -21.13
CA MET A 144 14.97 11.13 -22.16
C MET A 144 14.54 10.54 -23.52
N GLU A 145 13.78 9.45 -23.49
CA GLU A 145 13.25 8.84 -24.72
C GLU A 145 12.14 9.67 -25.38
N LYS A 146 11.30 10.32 -24.57
CA LYS A 146 10.09 10.97 -25.06
C LYS A 146 10.20 12.48 -25.29
N TYR A 147 11.11 13.13 -24.60
CA TYR A 147 11.19 14.61 -24.60
C TYR A 147 12.60 15.10 -24.93
N GLU A 148 12.69 15.98 -25.94
CA GLU A 148 13.95 16.57 -26.40
C GLU A 148 14.71 17.30 -25.29
N GLU A 149 13.97 17.98 -24.40
CA GLU A 149 14.52 18.75 -23.29
C GLU A 149 15.32 17.87 -22.31
N PHE A 150 15.00 16.56 -22.25
CA PHE A 150 15.66 15.61 -21.37
C PHE A 150 16.79 14.82 -22.02
N LYS A 151 16.99 14.88 -23.33
CA LYS A 151 18.01 14.06 -24.03
C LYS A 151 19.41 14.15 -23.43
N ASN A 152 19.76 15.31 -22.91
CA ASN A 152 21.08 15.57 -22.33
C ASN A 152 21.06 15.58 -20.78
N TYR A 153 19.99 15.11 -20.13
CA TYR A 153 19.81 15.20 -18.68
C TYR A 153 21.00 14.64 -17.89
N LEU A 154 21.58 13.54 -18.32
CA LEU A 154 22.71 12.91 -17.60
C LEU A 154 23.97 13.78 -17.59
N SER A 155 24.19 14.60 -18.61
CA SER A 155 25.35 15.51 -18.73
C SER A 155 25.17 16.83 -18.01
N LEU A 156 23.97 17.17 -17.55
CA LEU A 156 23.68 18.41 -16.84
C LEU A 156 24.24 18.37 -15.40
N ASN A 157 24.69 19.54 -14.93
CA ASN A 157 25.03 19.73 -13.53
C ASN A 157 23.76 19.80 -12.63
N ILE A 158 23.95 19.83 -11.31
CA ILE A 158 22.85 19.79 -10.33
C ILE A 158 21.90 20.99 -10.48
N GLU A 159 22.43 22.19 -10.69
CA GLU A 159 21.61 23.40 -10.85
C GLU A 159 20.79 23.38 -12.14
N GLU A 160 21.36 22.89 -13.23
CA GLU A 160 20.67 22.74 -14.51
C GLU A 160 19.55 21.69 -14.42
N LYS A 161 19.82 20.54 -13.78
CA LYS A 161 18.82 19.50 -13.49
C LYS A 161 17.65 20.05 -12.68
N LYS A 162 17.94 20.81 -11.64
CA LYS A 162 16.93 21.45 -10.81
C LYS A 162 16.06 22.42 -11.59
N LYS A 163 16.68 23.30 -12.39
CA LYS A 163 15.93 24.22 -13.24
C LYS A 163 15.04 23.51 -14.25
N LEU A 164 15.51 22.41 -14.85
CA LEU A 164 14.73 21.63 -15.80
C LEU A 164 13.50 20.99 -15.12
N LEU A 165 13.67 20.45 -13.91
CA LEU A 165 12.56 19.86 -13.13
C LEU A 165 11.54 20.90 -12.64
N GLU A 166 11.93 22.14 -12.49
CA GLU A 166 11.05 23.25 -12.07
C GLU A 166 10.28 23.88 -13.24
N THR A 167 10.51 23.45 -14.49
CA THR A 167 9.81 24.00 -15.66
C THR A 167 8.29 23.77 -15.58
N PRO A 168 7.47 24.70 -16.10
CA PRO A 168 6.01 24.52 -16.19
C PRO A 168 5.62 23.22 -16.90
N PHE A 169 6.32 22.88 -17.97
CA PHE A 169 6.10 21.66 -18.73
C PHE A 169 6.14 20.40 -17.85
N ILE A 170 7.16 20.26 -16.99
CA ILE A 170 7.29 19.11 -16.09
C ILE A 170 6.19 19.10 -15.05
N LYS A 171 5.92 20.26 -14.43
CA LYS A 171 4.85 20.39 -13.44
C LYS A 171 3.49 19.96 -14.02
N GLU A 172 3.13 20.51 -15.18
CA GLU A 172 1.86 20.17 -15.86
C GLU A 172 1.79 18.70 -16.25
N THR A 173 2.91 18.11 -16.72
CA THR A 173 2.99 16.70 -17.09
C THR A 173 2.72 15.81 -15.86
N PHE A 174 3.39 16.05 -14.75
CA PHE A 174 3.20 15.24 -13.53
C PHE A 174 1.88 15.52 -12.84
N GLU A 175 1.40 16.76 -12.83
CA GLU A 175 0.04 17.09 -12.34
C GLU A 175 -1.04 16.32 -13.10
N LYS A 176 -0.91 16.25 -14.43
CA LYS A 176 -1.84 15.47 -15.26
C LYS A 176 -1.76 13.98 -14.92
N VAL A 177 -0.56 13.42 -14.83
CA VAL A 177 -0.34 12.00 -14.48
C VAL A 177 -0.96 11.68 -13.12
N VAL A 178 -0.68 12.48 -12.10
CA VAL A 178 -1.24 12.29 -10.75
C VAL A 178 -2.77 12.43 -10.76
N ASN A 179 -3.30 13.45 -11.44
CA ASN A 179 -4.73 13.67 -11.54
C ASN A 179 -5.46 12.53 -12.25
N ASP A 180 -4.86 11.93 -13.25
CA ASP A 180 -5.44 10.78 -13.96
C ASP A 180 -5.47 9.53 -13.05
N ILE A 181 -4.41 9.27 -12.31
CA ILE A 181 -4.29 8.12 -11.41
C ILE A 181 -5.26 8.24 -10.23
N GLN A 182 -5.34 9.42 -9.62
CA GLN A 182 -6.14 9.63 -8.40
C GLN A 182 -7.65 9.80 -8.63
N LYS A 183 -8.15 9.59 -9.86
CA LYS A 183 -9.59 9.69 -10.15
C LYS A 183 -10.42 8.74 -9.30
N GLU A 184 -9.89 7.55 -9.06
CA GLU A 184 -10.53 6.47 -8.32
C GLU A 184 -10.27 6.53 -6.80
N PHE A 185 -9.38 7.42 -6.33
CA PHE A 185 -9.07 7.58 -4.91
C PHE A 185 -10.20 8.27 -4.16
N ALA A 186 -10.40 7.88 -2.90
CA ALA A 186 -11.30 8.58 -2.03
C ALA A 186 -10.88 10.06 -1.86
N SER A 187 -11.83 10.94 -1.57
CA SER A 187 -11.57 12.39 -1.53
C SER A 187 -10.46 12.81 -0.55
N PHE A 188 -10.31 12.05 0.55
CA PHE A 188 -9.31 12.29 1.59
C PHE A 188 -7.93 11.68 1.25
N GLU A 189 -7.85 10.77 0.29
CA GLU A 189 -6.61 10.13 -0.20
C GLU A 189 -5.99 10.92 -1.36
N LYS A 190 -6.72 11.88 -1.94
CA LYS A 190 -6.22 12.65 -3.08
C LYS A 190 -5.05 13.53 -2.70
N ILE A 191 -3.98 13.42 -3.48
CA ILE A 191 -2.77 14.23 -3.37
C ILE A 191 -3.13 15.69 -3.68
N LYS A 192 -2.74 16.59 -2.78
CA LYS A 192 -2.98 18.05 -2.91
C LYS A 192 -1.71 18.84 -3.18
N LYS A 193 -0.53 18.23 -2.92
CA LYS A 193 0.75 18.90 -3.12
C LYS A 193 1.85 17.87 -3.42
#